data_cc805746f9f77fbcf30dae59f193394f
#
_entry.id   cc805746f9f77fbcf30dae59f193394f
#
_cell.length_a   1.000
_cell.length_b   1.000
_cell.length_c   1.000
_cell.angle_alpha   90.00
_cell.angle_beta   90.00
_cell.angle_gamma   90.00
#
_symmetry.space_group_name_H-M   'P 1'
#
loop_
_entity.id
_entity.type
_entity.pdbx_description
1 polymer ?
#
loop_
_entity_poly.entity_id
_entity_poly.type
_entity_poly.pdbx_seq_one_letter_code
_entity_poly.pdbx_strand_id
1 'polypeptide(L)'
;MKRAIAIAASGGELWGALKEDEQVVELRATRGGSASRVGEIWLARIVGLRPELPAALVDIGLARPALLSAEDVAPKSRFKILREGETVVIEIAKDARADKAAGVTMRLSRSLAPPANGKPPQRLDEPAPAVAALIAPWLDPAPDAIAVDDRAIYADLRNWLRARHPALVAGLVAANEALYESSGIADAVEQALASRLALPGGGFLLVEPTALGVAVDVDSGTARSAVAVNLEAARAVARQIRLRNLSGPMIVGFVGMKGKGERARVLATLAKALARHVPDCQVLGWTRLGHVELVRKRKAPSLAESIAAARH
;
A
#
# COMPACT_ATOMS: atom_id res chain seq x y z
N MET A 1 -15.16 2.82 16.68
CA MET A 1 -14.53 3.40 15.47
C MET A 1 -15.24 2.78 14.28
N LYS A 2 -16.03 3.57 13.59
CA LYS A 2 -16.76 3.14 12.40
C LYS A 2 -15.79 3.13 11.22
N ARG A 3 -15.79 2.04 10.46
CA ARG A 3 -14.85 1.83 9.36
C ARG A 3 -15.61 1.63 8.05
N ALA A 4 -15.39 2.48 7.06
CA ALA A 4 -16.10 2.44 5.78
C ALA A 4 -15.13 2.57 4.61
N ILE A 5 -15.53 2.03 3.45
CA ILE A 5 -14.80 2.16 2.20
C ILE A 5 -15.70 2.95 1.23
N ALA A 6 -15.16 4.01 0.64
CA ALA A 6 -15.78 4.72 -0.48
C ALA A 6 -15.01 4.41 -1.76
N ILE A 7 -15.74 4.12 -2.83
CA ILE A 7 -15.19 3.79 -4.15
C ILE A 7 -15.84 4.71 -5.17
N ALA A 8 -15.02 5.50 -5.85
CA ALA A 8 -15.45 6.51 -6.81
C ALA A 8 -14.78 6.32 -8.16
N ALA A 9 -15.55 6.50 -9.24
CA ALA A 9 -15.03 6.61 -10.60
C ALA A 9 -14.94 8.09 -10.97
N SER A 10 -13.72 8.61 -11.16
CA SER A 10 -13.51 10.01 -11.53
C SER A 10 -12.29 10.19 -12.40
N GLY A 11 -12.37 11.01 -13.45
CA GLY A 11 -11.25 11.35 -14.33
C GLY A 11 -10.66 10.17 -15.10
N GLY A 12 -11.41 9.07 -15.29
CA GLY A 12 -10.90 7.82 -15.90
C GLY A 12 -10.11 6.96 -14.93
N GLU A 13 -10.07 7.33 -13.67
CA GLU A 13 -9.42 6.60 -12.57
C GLU A 13 -10.49 6.02 -11.63
N LEU A 14 -10.16 4.89 -11.03
CA LEU A 14 -10.92 4.30 -9.94
C LEU A 14 -10.22 4.63 -8.62
N TRP A 15 -10.92 5.33 -7.78
CA TRP A 15 -10.46 5.76 -6.46
C TRP A 15 -11.06 4.91 -5.37
N GLY A 16 -10.25 4.53 -4.40
CA GLY A 16 -10.70 3.93 -3.16
C GLY A 16 -10.22 4.75 -1.98
N ALA A 17 -11.10 4.97 -1.02
CA ALA A 17 -10.78 5.62 0.25
C ALA A 17 -11.22 4.75 1.41
N LEU A 18 -10.31 4.48 2.33
CA LEU A 18 -10.66 3.93 3.63
C LEU A 18 -10.94 5.08 4.58
N LYS A 19 -12.13 5.06 5.20
CA LYS A 19 -12.58 6.04 6.19
C LYS A 19 -12.61 5.41 7.58
N GLU A 20 -12.16 6.15 8.57
CA GLU A 20 -12.31 5.85 9.99
C GLU A 20 -12.98 7.04 10.66
N ASP A 21 -14.15 6.84 11.29
CA ASP A 21 -14.96 7.91 11.91
C ASP A 21 -15.14 9.14 10.98
N GLU A 22 -15.55 8.90 9.74
CA GLU A 22 -15.77 9.86 8.64
C GLU A 22 -14.49 10.54 8.08
N GLN A 23 -13.31 10.26 8.61
CA GLN A 23 -12.05 10.79 8.07
C GLN A 23 -11.42 9.80 7.07
N VAL A 24 -11.01 10.28 5.91
CA VAL A 24 -10.19 9.50 4.99
C VAL A 24 -8.80 9.29 5.60
N VAL A 25 -8.41 8.02 5.78
CA VAL A 25 -7.14 7.64 6.41
C VAL A 25 -6.19 6.95 5.44
N GLU A 26 -6.71 6.32 4.39
CA GLU A 26 -5.93 5.76 3.29
C GLU A 26 -6.60 6.05 1.96
N LEU A 27 -5.78 6.27 0.93
CA LEU A 27 -6.19 6.44 -0.45
C LEU A 27 -5.48 5.44 -1.34
N ARG A 28 -6.19 4.97 -2.35
CA ARG A 28 -5.66 4.18 -3.45
C ARG A 28 -6.30 4.62 -4.75
N ALA A 29 -5.53 4.58 -5.83
CA ALA A 29 -6.02 4.86 -7.17
C ALA A 29 -5.52 3.79 -8.14
N THR A 30 -6.36 3.46 -9.12
CA THR A 30 -5.97 2.62 -10.25
C THR A 30 -6.70 3.08 -11.50
N ARG A 31 -6.11 2.90 -12.67
CA ARG A 31 -6.78 3.15 -13.94
C ARG A 31 -7.50 1.88 -14.40
N GLY A 32 -8.67 2.03 -15.01
CA GLY A 32 -9.38 0.91 -15.62
C GLY A 32 -8.48 0.20 -16.62
N GLY A 33 -8.11 -1.07 -16.34
CA GLY A 33 -7.23 -1.90 -17.17
C GLY A 33 -5.82 -2.14 -16.63
N SER A 34 -5.31 -1.35 -15.68
CA SER A 34 -4.01 -1.54 -15.04
C SER A 34 -4.15 -2.01 -13.59
N ALA A 35 -4.93 -3.05 -13.37
CA ALA A 35 -5.05 -3.64 -12.03
C ALA A 35 -3.70 -4.25 -11.61
N SER A 36 -3.32 -4.05 -10.34
CA SER A 36 -2.25 -4.82 -9.71
C SER A 36 -2.51 -6.30 -9.90
N ARG A 37 -1.48 -7.04 -10.28
CA ARG A 37 -1.52 -8.50 -10.43
C ARG A 37 -1.18 -9.24 -9.14
N VAL A 38 -0.90 -8.51 -8.06
CA VAL A 38 -0.60 -9.08 -6.75
C VAL A 38 -1.77 -9.94 -6.27
N GLY A 39 -1.46 -11.18 -5.85
CA GLY A 39 -2.44 -12.18 -5.44
C GLY A 39 -2.94 -13.07 -6.57
N GLU A 40 -2.56 -12.85 -7.85
CA GLU A 40 -2.81 -13.79 -8.92
C GLU A 40 -2.01 -15.08 -8.73
N ILE A 41 -2.66 -16.23 -8.93
CA ILE A 41 -2.02 -17.53 -8.79
C ILE A 41 -1.81 -18.13 -10.18
N TRP A 42 -0.59 -18.56 -10.45
CA TRP A 42 -0.15 -19.03 -11.74
C TRP A 42 0.50 -20.42 -11.67
N LEU A 43 0.20 -21.25 -12.64
CA LEU A 43 1.05 -22.38 -13.04
C LEU A 43 2.17 -21.79 -13.90
N ALA A 44 3.39 -21.87 -13.43
CA ALA A 44 4.53 -21.17 -13.98
C ALA A 44 5.68 -22.14 -14.25
N ARG A 45 6.66 -21.74 -15.06
CA ARG A 45 7.85 -22.54 -15.38
C ARG A 45 9.11 -21.84 -14.90
N ILE A 46 10.01 -22.58 -14.27
CA ILE A 46 11.34 -22.08 -13.95
C ILE A 46 12.15 -22.00 -15.23
N VAL A 47 12.65 -20.81 -15.58
CA VAL A 47 13.40 -20.55 -16.80
C VAL A 47 14.86 -20.18 -16.54
N GLY A 48 15.28 -20.15 -15.30
CA GLY A 48 16.67 -19.93 -14.92
C GLY A 48 16.87 -19.94 -13.41
N LEU A 49 18.07 -20.33 -13.01
CA LEU A 49 18.52 -20.26 -11.62
C LEU A 49 19.64 -19.23 -11.51
N ARG A 50 19.65 -18.47 -10.41
CA ARG A 50 20.67 -17.45 -10.12
C ARG A 50 21.41 -17.82 -8.83
N PRO A 51 22.49 -18.61 -8.91
CA PRO A 51 23.23 -19.05 -7.71
C PRO A 51 23.82 -17.89 -6.90
N GLU A 52 24.28 -16.83 -7.57
CA GLU A 52 24.87 -15.63 -6.95
C GLU A 52 23.84 -14.79 -6.18
N LEU A 53 22.61 -14.81 -6.64
CA LEU A 53 21.46 -14.19 -5.98
C LEU A 53 20.51 -15.34 -5.68
N PRO A 54 20.36 -15.82 -4.44
CA PRO A 54 19.58 -17.02 -4.15
C PRO A 54 18.11 -16.85 -4.59
N ALA A 55 17.89 -16.96 -5.91
CA ALA A 55 16.65 -16.73 -6.59
C ALA A 55 16.53 -17.57 -7.87
N ALA A 56 15.28 -17.85 -8.28
CA ALA A 56 14.93 -18.46 -9.55
C ALA A 56 14.17 -17.43 -10.43
N LEU A 57 14.37 -17.53 -11.74
CA LEU A 57 13.58 -16.83 -12.75
C LEU A 57 12.41 -17.69 -13.14
N VAL A 58 11.22 -17.12 -13.17
CA VAL A 58 9.97 -17.85 -13.37
C VAL A 58 9.17 -17.19 -14.49
N ASP A 59 8.81 -17.95 -15.51
CA ASP A 59 7.93 -17.52 -16.58
C ASP A 59 6.46 -17.58 -16.12
N ILE A 60 5.82 -16.44 -16.16
CA ILE A 60 4.41 -16.20 -15.84
C ILE A 60 3.69 -15.49 -17.01
N GLY A 61 4.22 -15.59 -18.23
CA GLY A 61 3.66 -14.95 -19.43
C GLY A 61 3.83 -13.43 -19.48
N LEU A 62 4.77 -12.86 -18.74
CA LEU A 62 5.16 -11.45 -18.83
C LEU A 62 6.35 -11.29 -19.77
N ALA A 63 6.55 -10.05 -20.28
CA ALA A 63 7.70 -9.74 -21.14
C ALA A 63 9.06 -10.00 -20.45
N ARG A 64 9.10 -9.98 -19.13
CA ARG A 64 10.28 -10.33 -18.32
C ARG A 64 9.90 -11.43 -17.33
N PRO A 65 10.74 -12.45 -17.13
CA PRO A 65 10.53 -13.46 -16.10
C PRO A 65 10.40 -12.82 -14.71
N ALA A 66 9.54 -13.39 -13.88
CA ALA A 66 9.38 -13.01 -12.49
C ALA A 66 10.53 -13.56 -11.62
N LEU A 67 10.77 -12.95 -10.47
CA LEU A 67 11.79 -13.35 -9.52
C LEU A 67 11.17 -14.10 -8.33
N LEU A 68 11.58 -15.36 -8.13
CA LEU A 68 11.26 -16.18 -6.97
C LEU A 68 12.48 -16.22 -6.05
N SER A 69 12.46 -15.47 -4.95
CA SER A 69 13.51 -15.49 -3.95
C SER A 69 13.54 -16.85 -3.20
N ALA A 70 14.71 -17.30 -2.76
CA ALA A 70 14.82 -18.50 -1.93
C ALA A 70 13.97 -18.43 -0.64
N GLU A 71 13.79 -17.22 -0.10
CA GLU A 71 12.94 -16.99 1.07
C GLU A 71 11.46 -17.23 0.79
N ASP A 72 11.03 -17.05 -0.46
CA ASP A 72 9.65 -17.17 -0.92
C ASP A 72 9.31 -18.59 -1.43
N VAL A 73 10.29 -19.50 -1.46
CA VAL A 73 10.07 -20.92 -1.77
C VAL A 73 9.48 -21.65 -0.56
N ALA A 74 8.49 -22.51 -0.81
CA ALA A 74 7.88 -23.34 0.23
C ALA A 74 7.84 -24.83 -0.18
N PRO A 75 8.34 -25.74 0.68
CA PRO A 75 9.18 -25.48 1.84
C PRO A 75 10.56 -24.92 1.45
N LYS A 76 11.25 -24.21 2.34
CA LYS A 76 12.55 -23.56 2.03
C LYS A 76 13.61 -24.54 1.50
N SER A 77 13.60 -25.79 1.96
CA SER A 77 14.51 -26.87 1.49
C SER A 77 14.36 -27.14 0.00
N ARG A 78 13.17 -26.90 -0.59
CA ARG A 78 12.89 -27.12 -2.01
C ARG A 78 13.72 -26.23 -2.93
N PHE A 79 14.15 -25.04 -2.47
CA PHE A 79 14.98 -24.15 -3.32
C PHE A 79 16.25 -24.84 -3.83
N LYS A 80 16.90 -25.69 -3.01
CA LYS A 80 18.14 -26.42 -3.38
C LYS A 80 17.94 -27.46 -4.48
N ILE A 81 16.71 -27.91 -4.71
CA ILE A 81 16.37 -28.97 -5.67
C ILE A 81 15.58 -28.47 -6.85
N LEU A 82 15.24 -27.16 -6.92
CA LEU A 82 14.58 -26.57 -8.08
C LEU A 82 15.46 -26.74 -9.33
N ARG A 83 14.81 -27.00 -10.46
CA ARG A 83 15.48 -27.18 -11.77
C ARG A 83 14.84 -26.28 -12.82
N GLU A 84 15.63 -25.90 -13.82
CA GLU A 84 15.11 -25.29 -15.04
C GLU A 84 14.15 -26.25 -15.74
N GLY A 85 13.08 -25.69 -16.28
CA GLY A 85 11.99 -26.47 -16.89
C GLY A 85 10.94 -26.97 -15.91
N GLU A 86 11.22 -26.94 -14.60
CA GLU A 86 10.27 -27.38 -13.58
C GLU A 86 9.04 -26.50 -13.55
N THR A 87 7.87 -27.13 -13.41
CA THR A 87 6.58 -26.44 -13.28
C THR A 87 6.28 -26.23 -11.79
N VAL A 88 5.92 -25.00 -11.43
CA VAL A 88 5.62 -24.60 -10.06
C VAL A 88 4.33 -23.78 -10.00
N VAL A 89 3.62 -23.87 -8.89
CA VAL A 89 2.50 -22.96 -8.60
C VAL A 89 3.03 -21.81 -7.75
N ILE A 90 2.77 -20.60 -8.21
CA ILE A 90 3.23 -19.36 -7.56
C ILE A 90 2.11 -18.35 -7.45
N GLU A 91 2.26 -17.42 -6.52
CA GLU A 91 1.42 -16.23 -6.37
C GLU A 91 2.27 -14.99 -6.63
N ILE A 92 1.72 -14.01 -7.33
CA ILE A 92 2.39 -12.72 -7.54
C ILE A 92 2.35 -11.93 -6.22
N ALA A 93 3.52 -11.72 -5.62
CA ALA A 93 3.68 -10.99 -4.36
C ALA A 93 3.98 -9.49 -4.57
N LYS A 94 4.55 -9.14 -5.74
CA LYS A 94 4.89 -7.75 -6.12
C LYS A 94 4.76 -7.58 -7.62
N ASP A 95 4.16 -6.47 -8.05
CA ASP A 95 4.09 -6.12 -9.46
C ASP A 95 5.47 -5.81 -10.05
N ALA A 96 5.59 -6.08 -11.36
CA ALA A 96 6.73 -5.61 -12.13
C ALA A 96 6.75 -4.07 -12.20
N ARG A 97 7.95 -3.51 -12.37
CA ARG A 97 8.18 -2.07 -12.59
C ARG A 97 9.10 -1.90 -13.77
N ALA A 98 9.28 -0.63 -14.21
CA ALA A 98 10.14 -0.33 -15.35
C ALA A 98 11.53 -0.96 -15.23
N ASP A 99 12.12 -0.94 -14.04
CA ASP A 99 13.48 -1.41 -13.74
C ASP A 99 13.53 -2.77 -13.01
N LYS A 100 12.38 -3.29 -12.50
CA LYS A 100 12.34 -4.50 -11.65
C LYS A 100 11.32 -5.51 -12.13
N ALA A 101 11.73 -6.79 -12.15
CA ALA A 101 10.84 -7.92 -12.41
C ALA A 101 9.75 -8.05 -11.33
N ALA A 102 8.63 -8.68 -11.68
CA ALA A 102 7.62 -9.07 -10.70
C ALA A 102 8.24 -10.00 -9.65
N GLY A 103 7.87 -9.84 -8.39
CA GLY A 103 8.24 -10.77 -7.32
C GLY A 103 7.14 -11.80 -7.11
N VAL A 104 7.51 -13.08 -7.04
CA VAL A 104 6.56 -14.17 -6.83
C VAL A 104 6.92 -15.01 -5.60
N THR A 105 5.94 -15.73 -5.06
CA THR A 105 6.10 -16.61 -3.90
C THR A 105 5.40 -17.95 -4.12
N MET A 106 5.95 -19.02 -3.55
CA MET A 106 5.28 -20.33 -3.46
C MET A 106 4.41 -20.45 -2.20
N ARG A 107 4.38 -19.43 -1.34
CA ARG A 107 3.50 -19.35 -0.17
C ARG A 107 2.18 -18.74 -0.60
N LEU A 108 1.30 -19.60 -1.08
CA LEU A 108 0.02 -19.17 -1.62
C LEU A 108 -0.91 -18.67 -0.51
N SER A 109 -1.63 -17.58 -0.75
CA SER A 109 -2.68 -17.07 0.12
C SER A 109 -3.89 -18.01 0.20
N ARG A 110 -4.07 -18.84 -0.84
CA ARG A 110 -5.09 -19.88 -0.93
C ARG A 110 -4.57 -21.08 -1.72
N SER A 111 -4.97 -22.28 -1.35
CA SER A 111 -4.58 -23.49 -2.06
C SER A 111 -5.38 -23.62 -3.36
N LEU A 112 -4.67 -23.73 -4.47
CA LEU A 112 -5.23 -24.08 -5.79
C LEU A 112 -4.45 -25.25 -6.37
N ALA A 113 -5.15 -26.30 -6.75
CA ALA A 113 -4.53 -27.42 -7.46
C ALA A 113 -4.38 -27.06 -8.94
N PRO A 114 -3.21 -27.28 -9.54
CA PRO A 114 -3.04 -27.13 -10.97
C PRO A 114 -3.90 -28.16 -11.73
N PRO A 115 -4.45 -27.82 -12.90
CA PRO A 115 -5.15 -28.78 -13.73
C PRO A 115 -4.19 -29.88 -14.19
N ALA A 116 -4.68 -31.13 -14.29
CA ALA A 116 -3.87 -32.31 -14.62
C ALA A 116 -3.04 -32.15 -15.94
N ASN A 117 -3.58 -31.40 -16.90
CA ASN A 117 -2.95 -31.11 -18.17
C ASN A 117 -2.58 -29.63 -18.36
N GLY A 118 -2.36 -28.91 -17.28
CA GLY A 118 -2.00 -27.49 -17.30
C GLY A 118 -0.67 -27.26 -18.01
N LYS A 119 -0.63 -26.28 -18.91
CA LYS A 119 0.60 -25.87 -19.61
C LYS A 119 1.04 -24.50 -19.11
N PRO A 120 2.21 -24.39 -18.45
CA PRO A 120 2.73 -23.09 -18.03
C PRO A 120 3.22 -22.25 -19.25
N PRO A 121 3.10 -20.92 -19.22
CA PRO A 121 2.46 -20.16 -18.13
C PRO A 121 0.93 -20.16 -18.24
N GLN A 122 0.22 -20.46 -17.15
CA GLN A 122 -1.23 -20.49 -17.11
C GLN A 122 -1.74 -19.88 -15.79
N ARG A 123 -2.64 -18.91 -15.87
CA ARG A 123 -3.33 -18.38 -14.69
C ARG A 123 -4.30 -19.44 -14.16
N LEU A 124 -4.27 -19.69 -12.86
CA LEU A 124 -5.08 -20.71 -12.18
C LEU A 124 -6.33 -20.14 -11.51
N ASP A 125 -6.35 -18.85 -11.26
CA ASP A 125 -7.47 -18.17 -10.62
C ASP A 125 -8.22 -17.26 -11.61
N GLU A 126 -9.48 -17.00 -11.32
CA GLU A 126 -10.24 -15.99 -12.05
C GLU A 126 -9.69 -14.58 -11.77
N PRO A 127 -9.62 -13.71 -12.78
CA PRO A 127 -9.23 -12.33 -12.59
C PRO A 127 -10.13 -11.66 -11.54
N ALA A 128 -9.53 -11.10 -10.49
CA ALA A 128 -10.26 -10.21 -9.62
C ALA A 128 -10.52 -8.90 -10.39
N PRO A 129 -11.73 -8.32 -10.31
CA PRO A 129 -11.98 -7.00 -10.88
C PRO A 129 -11.05 -5.97 -10.25
N ALA A 130 -10.70 -4.92 -11.00
CA ALA A 130 -9.77 -3.87 -10.53
C ALA A 130 -10.17 -3.28 -9.18
N VAL A 131 -11.48 -3.10 -8.97
CA VAL A 131 -12.04 -2.63 -7.70
C VAL A 131 -11.74 -3.57 -6.54
N ALA A 132 -11.78 -4.87 -6.75
CA ALA A 132 -11.47 -5.84 -5.70
C ALA A 132 -9.99 -5.80 -5.30
N ALA A 133 -9.08 -5.71 -6.27
CA ALA A 133 -7.64 -5.54 -6.00
C ALA A 133 -7.35 -4.23 -5.26
N LEU A 134 -8.08 -3.16 -5.60
CA LEU A 134 -7.95 -1.85 -4.96
C LEU A 134 -8.25 -1.90 -3.46
N ILE A 135 -9.36 -2.58 -3.07
CA ILE A 135 -9.85 -2.58 -1.69
C ILE A 135 -9.45 -3.81 -0.87
N ALA A 136 -8.93 -4.87 -1.49
CA ALA A 136 -8.58 -6.11 -0.80
C ALA A 136 -7.79 -5.93 0.51
N PRO A 137 -6.78 -5.02 0.60
CA PRO A 137 -6.04 -4.79 1.85
C PRO A 137 -6.86 -4.17 2.98
N TRP A 138 -8.06 -3.68 2.69
CA TRP A 138 -8.94 -3.03 3.65
C TRP A 138 -10.11 -3.92 4.13
N LEU A 139 -10.20 -5.14 3.63
CA LEU A 139 -11.28 -6.06 4.00
C LEU A 139 -11.03 -6.80 5.32
N ASP A 140 -9.82 -6.71 5.86
CA ASP A 140 -9.45 -7.22 7.19
C ASP A 140 -8.75 -6.12 8.01
N PRO A 141 -9.32 -5.71 9.14
CA PRO A 141 -10.63 -6.08 9.68
C PRO A 141 -11.79 -5.61 8.76
N ALA A 142 -12.91 -6.33 8.82
CA ALA A 142 -14.08 -6.07 7.99
C ALA A 142 -14.60 -4.62 8.13
N PRO A 143 -14.89 -3.91 7.02
CA PRO A 143 -15.52 -2.61 7.06
C PRO A 143 -17.02 -2.73 7.39
N ASP A 144 -17.58 -1.72 8.05
CA ASP A 144 -19.02 -1.64 8.35
C ASP A 144 -19.85 -1.36 7.09
N ALA A 145 -19.27 -0.66 6.11
CA ALA A 145 -19.93 -0.34 4.85
C ALA A 145 -18.91 -0.19 3.70
N ILE A 146 -19.36 -0.51 2.48
CA ILE A 146 -18.64 -0.27 1.23
C ILE A 146 -19.60 0.46 0.28
N ALA A 147 -19.34 1.72 -0.03
CA ALA A 147 -20.15 2.53 -0.95
C ALA A 147 -19.46 2.63 -2.32
N VAL A 148 -20.24 2.54 -3.40
CA VAL A 148 -19.74 2.61 -4.79
C VAL A 148 -20.67 3.48 -5.61
N ASP A 149 -20.15 4.47 -6.35
CA ASP A 149 -20.93 5.40 -7.17
C ASP A 149 -21.14 4.99 -8.64
N ASP A 150 -20.41 3.96 -9.10
CA ASP A 150 -20.57 3.42 -10.44
C ASP A 150 -21.32 2.07 -10.42
N ARG A 151 -22.33 1.92 -11.27
CA ARG A 151 -23.18 0.71 -11.29
C ARG A 151 -22.48 -0.53 -11.80
N ALA A 152 -21.58 -0.39 -12.78
CA ALA A 152 -20.85 -1.53 -13.33
C ALA A 152 -19.82 -2.03 -12.31
N ILE A 153 -19.08 -1.10 -11.70
CA ILE A 153 -18.11 -1.40 -10.63
C ILE A 153 -18.81 -2.04 -9.41
N TYR A 154 -19.98 -1.54 -9.05
CA TYR A 154 -20.82 -2.12 -8.00
C TYR A 154 -21.20 -3.57 -8.32
N ALA A 155 -21.64 -3.85 -9.55
CA ALA A 155 -22.03 -5.20 -9.95
C ALA A 155 -20.85 -6.17 -9.91
N ASP A 156 -19.69 -5.76 -10.44
CA ASP A 156 -18.46 -6.55 -10.44
C ASP A 156 -17.99 -6.84 -9.01
N LEU A 157 -17.96 -5.82 -8.17
CA LEU A 157 -17.56 -5.97 -6.77
C LEU A 157 -18.53 -6.87 -6.00
N ARG A 158 -19.84 -6.72 -6.22
CA ARG A 158 -20.86 -7.56 -5.57
C ARG A 158 -20.70 -9.02 -5.93
N ASN A 159 -20.45 -9.33 -7.20
CA ASN A 159 -20.25 -10.70 -7.67
C ASN A 159 -18.99 -11.30 -7.05
N TRP A 160 -17.90 -10.53 -7.03
CA TRP A 160 -16.65 -10.95 -6.42
C TRP A 160 -16.77 -11.16 -4.91
N LEU A 161 -17.43 -10.23 -4.19
CA LEU A 161 -17.66 -10.36 -2.74
C LEU A 161 -18.54 -11.58 -2.42
N ARG A 162 -19.59 -11.86 -3.21
CA ARG A 162 -20.41 -13.05 -3.01
C ARG A 162 -19.60 -14.34 -3.07
N ALA A 163 -18.64 -14.41 -3.97
CA ALA A 163 -17.79 -15.58 -4.14
C ALA A 163 -16.70 -15.71 -3.09
N ARG A 164 -16.17 -14.60 -2.57
CA ARG A 164 -14.95 -14.59 -1.75
C ARG A 164 -15.17 -14.12 -0.31
N HIS A 165 -16.09 -13.18 -0.09
CA HIS A 165 -16.36 -12.52 1.18
C HIS A 165 -17.86 -12.30 1.38
N PRO A 166 -18.68 -13.37 1.41
CA PRO A 166 -20.16 -13.25 1.40
C PRO A 166 -20.71 -12.42 2.56
N ALA A 167 -20.04 -12.40 3.71
CA ALA A 167 -20.44 -11.60 4.86
C ALA A 167 -20.41 -10.07 4.60
N LEU A 168 -19.58 -9.61 3.66
CA LEU A 168 -19.46 -8.18 3.34
C LEU A 168 -20.54 -7.67 2.36
N VAL A 169 -21.27 -8.58 1.73
CA VAL A 169 -22.29 -8.19 0.72
C VAL A 169 -23.42 -7.37 1.34
N ALA A 170 -23.76 -7.64 2.59
CA ALA A 170 -24.81 -6.88 3.29
C ALA A 170 -24.45 -5.41 3.54
N GLY A 171 -23.14 -5.10 3.65
CA GLY A 171 -22.63 -3.75 3.83
C GLY A 171 -22.32 -3.02 2.51
N LEU A 172 -22.51 -3.67 1.34
CA LEU A 172 -22.26 -3.06 0.05
C LEU A 172 -23.45 -2.21 -0.40
N VAL A 173 -23.22 -0.93 -0.67
CA VAL A 173 -24.25 0.06 -1.02
C VAL A 173 -23.89 0.74 -2.34
N ALA A 174 -24.88 0.85 -3.26
CA ALA A 174 -24.76 1.72 -4.41
C ALA A 174 -25.07 3.17 -3.98
N ALA A 175 -24.13 4.07 -4.20
CA ALA A 175 -24.34 5.49 -3.94
C ALA A 175 -25.09 6.15 -5.12
N ASN A 176 -25.94 7.12 -4.81
CA ASN A 176 -26.69 7.90 -5.80
C ASN A 176 -26.02 9.23 -6.12
N GLU A 177 -24.87 9.51 -5.53
CA GLU A 177 -24.09 10.73 -5.68
C GLU A 177 -22.62 10.41 -6.01
N ALA A 178 -21.91 11.37 -6.62
CA ALA A 178 -20.49 11.24 -6.91
C ALA A 178 -19.66 11.21 -5.61
N LEU A 179 -19.12 10.05 -5.28
CA LEU A 179 -18.38 9.86 -4.03
C LEU A 179 -17.02 10.56 -4.03
N TYR A 180 -16.45 10.87 -5.19
CA TYR A 180 -15.17 11.56 -5.25
C TYR A 180 -15.18 12.87 -4.46
N GLU A 181 -16.26 13.66 -4.60
CA GLU A 181 -16.43 14.93 -3.88
C GLU A 181 -17.10 14.71 -2.51
N SER A 182 -18.23 14.00 -2.48
CA SER A 182 -19.07 13.92 -1.28
C SER A 182 -18.48 13.09 -0.14
N SER A 183 -17.58 12.14 -0.45
CA SER A 183 -16.93 11.30 0.57
C SER A 183 -15.63 11.88 1.12
N GLY A 184 -15.17 13.05 0.62
CA GLY A 184 -13.90 13.68 1.01
C GLY A 184 -12.67 13.09 0.33
N ILE A 185 -12.83 12.34 -0.77
CA ILE A 185 -11.69 11.82 -1.56
C ILE A 185 -10.92 12.97 -2.18
N ALA A 186 -11.60 13.94 -2.81
CA ALA A 186 -10.97 15.09 -3.46
C ALA A 186 -10.05 15.87 -2.50
N ASP A 187 -10.55 16.24 -1.33
CA ASP A 187 -9.77 16.95 -0.31
C ASP A 187 -8.59 16.13 0.18
N ALA A 188 -8.79 14.82 0.38
CA ALA A 188 -7.72 13.93 0.83
C ALA A 188 -6.65 13.74 -0.23
N VAL A 189 -6.99 13.72 -1.52
CA VAL A 189 -6.04 13.68 -2.65
C VAL A 189 -5.25 14.97 -2.70
N GLU A 190 -5.88 16.14 -2.59
CA GLU A 190 -5.20 17.43 -2.54
C GLU A 190 -4.18 17.47 -1.39
N GLN A 191 -4.61 17.12 -0.19
CA GLN A 191 -3.72 17.03 0.98
C GLN A 191 -2.56 16.03 0.79
N ALA A 192 -2.82 14.89 0.17
CA ALA A 192 -1.82 13.85 -0.05
C ALA A 192 -0.81 14.22 -1.13
N LEU A 193 -1.13 15.10 -2.05
CA LEU A 193 -0.23 15.57 -3.11
C LEU A 193 0.50 16.87 -2.74
N ALA A 194 -0.01 17.62 -1.77
CA ALA A 194 0.64 18.83 -1.30
C ALA A 194 1.98 18.53 -0.62
N SER A 195 3.05 19.20 -0.99
CA SER A 195 4.36 19.08 -0.30
C SER A 195 4.35 19.72 1.09
N ARG A 196 3.45 20.70 1.32
CA ARG A 196 3.37 21.49 2.56
C ARG A 196 1.97 21.39 3.16
N LEU A 197 1.89 21.04 4.44
CA LEU A 197 0.64 20.95 5.20
C LEU A 197 0.67 21.86 6.42
N ALA A 198 -0.39 22.63 6.61
CA ALA A 198 -0.55 23.42 7.82
C ALA A 198 -0.84 22.53 9.04
N LEU A 199 -0.23 22.87 10.17
CA LEU A 199 -0.51 22.27 11.47
C LEU A 199 -1.42 23.20 12.27
N PRO A 200 -2.35 22.67 13.09
CA PRO A 200 -3.33 23.48 13.83
C PRO A 200 -2.71 24.58 14.69
N GLY A 201 -1.52 24.33 15.26
CA GLY A 201 -0.78 25.28 16.10
C GLY A 201 0.00 26.35 15.34
N GLY A 202 -0.17 26.48 14.02
CA GLY A 202 0.45 27.52 13.19
C GLY A 202 1.81 27.14 12.61
N GLY A 203 2.25 25.90 12.76
CA GLY A 203 3.42 25.33 12.08
C GLY A 203 3.06 24.68 10.75
N PHE A 204 4.06 24.07 10.11
CA PHE A 204 3.91 23.36 8.85
C PHE A 204 4.68 22.04 8.87
N LEU A 205 4.16 21.06 8.14
CA LEU A 205 4.85 19.82 7.82
C LEU A 205 5.18 19.83 6.32
N LEU A 206 6.45 19.68 5.98
CA LEU A 206 6.91 19.47 4.60
C LEU A 206 7.18 17.98 4.41
N VAL A 207 6.73 17.41 3.29
CA VAL A 207 6.91 15.98 2.97
C VAL A 207 7.41 15.87 1.55
N GLU A 208 8.67 15.44 1.40
CA GLU A 208 9.37 15.41 0.11
C GLU A 208 9.91 14.01 -0.18
N PRO A 209 9.33 13.28 -1.15
CA PRO A 209 9.95 12.07 -1.67
C PRO A 209 11.29 12.39 -2.36
N THR A 210 12.31 11.60 -2.06
CA THR A 210 13.64 11.70 -2.64
C THR A 210 14.07 10.37 -3.26
N ALA A 211 15.19 10.34 -3.97
CA ALA A 211 15.73 9.11 -4.56
C ALA A 211 16.08 8.04 -3.49
N LEU A 212 16.47 8.46 -2.28
CA LEU A 212 16.82 7.54 -1.19
C LEU A 212 15.63 7.12 -0.34
N GLY A 213 14.63 7.97 -0.21
CA GLY A 213 13.51 7.76 0.69
C GLY A 213 12.63 9.00 0.81
N VAL A 214 12.11 9.27 2.01
CA VAL A 214 11.26 10.44 2.24
C VAL A 214 11.90 11.35 3.27
N ALA A 215 12.07 12.62 2.92
CA ALA A 215 12.42 13.68 3.85
C ALA A 215 11.13 14.34 4.37
N VAL A 216 11.06 14.51 5.68
CA VAL A 216 9.99 15.24 6.35
C VAL A 216 10.61 16.32 7.21
N ASP A 217 10.16 17.55 7.07
CA ASP A 217 10.64 18.67 7.88
C ASP A 217 9.47 19.37 8.60
N VAL A 218 9.71 19.85 9.79
CA VAL A 218 8.76 20.58 10.63
C VAL A 218 9.20 22.02 10.76
N ASP A 219 8.45 22.92 10.14
CA ASP A 219 8.60 24.36 10.28
C ASP A 219 7.68 24.88 11.41
N SER A 220 8.23 25.68 12.31
CA SER A 220 7.47 26.27 13.41
C SER A 220 6.45 27.31 12.96
N GLY A 221 6.65 27.94 11.80
CA GLY A 221 5.78 29.01 11.31
C GLY A 221 5.51 30.07 12.37
N THR A 222 4.25 30.27 12.73
CA THR A 222 3.79 31.20 13.77
C THR A 222 3.61 30.53 15.14
N ALA A 223 3.95 29.23 15.28
CA ALA A 223 3.78 28.50 16.54
C ALA A 223 4.67 29.08 17.65
N ARG A 224 4.09 29.22 18.84
CA ARG A 224 4.77 29.81 20.03
C ARG A 224 5.61 28.79 20.79
N SER A 225 5.48 27.50 20.51
CA SER A 225 6.16 26.43 21.24
C SER A 225 6.67 25.35 20.29
N ALA A 226 7.99 25.15 20.26
CA ALA A 226 8.62 24.10 19.51
C ALA A 226 8.11 22.70 19.90
N VAL A 227 7.89 22.47 21.20
CA VAL A 227 7.39 21.18 21.69
C VAL A 227 5.95 20.95 21.23
N ALA A 228 5.09 21.96 21.29
CA ALA A 228 3.69 21.83 20.89
C ALA A 228 3.58 21.49 19.39
N VAL A 229 4.28 22.26 18.52
CA VAL A 229 4.27 22.01 17.09
C VAL A 229 4.88 20.63 16.74
N ASN A 230 5.95 20.22 17.42
CA ASN A 230 6.54 18.90 17.21
C ASN A 230 5.61 17.74 17.62
N LEU A 231 4.80 17.91 18.65
CA LEU A 231 3.81 16.92 19.07
C LEU A 231 2.64 16.81 18.06
N GLU A 232 2.23 17.92 17.46
CA GLU A 232 1.26 17.93 16.37
C GLU A 232 1.85 17.29 15.11
N ALA A 233 3.07 17.70 14.73
CA ALA A 233 3.80 17.13 13.60
C ALA A 233 3.99 15.62 13.74
N ALA A 234 4.34 15.12 14.92
CA ALA A 234 4.50 13.69 15.18
C ALA A 234 3.23 12.88 14.84
N ARG A 235 2.04 13.42 15.15
CA ARG A 235 0.76 12.80 14.79
C ARG A 235 0.47 12.94 13.29
N ALA A 236 0.76 14.11 12.72
CA ALA A 236 0.57 14.38 11.30
C ALA A 236 1.47 13.50 10.42
N VAL A 237 2.74 13.30 10.79
CA VAL A 237 3.68 12.39 10.08
C VAL A 237 3.10 10.99 9.96
N ALA A 238 2.64 10.39 11.06
CA ALA A 238 2.05 9.06 11.03
C ALA A 238 0.83 8.99 10.10
N ARG A 239 -0.03 10.02 10.14
CA ARG A 239 -1.21 10.12 9.26
C ARG A 239 -0.81 10.26 7.78
N GLN A 240 0.20 11.09 7.47
CA GLN A 240 0.66 11.29 6.09
C GLN A 240 1.35 10.05 5.53
N ILE A 241 2.11 9.31 6.34
CA ILE A 241 2.69 8.03 5.94
C ILE A 241 1.59 7.04 5.51
N ARG A 242 0.49 6.97 6.25
CA ARG A 242 -0.66 6.12 5.91
C ARG A 242 -1.39 6.61 4.67
N LEU A 243 -1.81 7.87 4.65
CA LEU A 243 -2.62 8.48 3.60
C LEU A 243 -1.93 8.41 2.23
N ARG A 244 -0.63 8.71 2.18
CA ARG A 244 0.18 8.71 0.97
C ARG A 244 0.80 7.35 0.65
N ASN A 245 0.64 6.34 1.51
CA ASN A 245 1.33 5.06 1.45
C ASN A 245 2.86 5.21 1.30
N LEU A 246 3.47 6.06 2.11
CA LEU A 246 4.92 6.27 2.09
C LEU A 246 5.64 5.03 2.64
N SER A 247 6.79 4.71 2.06
CA SER A 247 7.60 3.53 2.42
C SER A 247 9.07 3.74 2.08
N GLY A 248 9.93 2.86 2.58
CA GLY A 248 11.38 2.98 2.52
C GLY A 248 11.95 3.67 3.75
N PRO A 249 13.20 4.11 3.72
CA PRO A 249 13.79 4.94 4.76
C PRO A 249 13.13 6.34 4.75
N MET A 250 12.91 6.88 5.96
CA MET A 250 12.35 8.22 6.14
C MET A 250 13.11 8.94 7.23
N ILE A 251 13.36 10.24 7.01
CA ILE A 251 14.02 11.11 7.97
C ILE A 251 13.07 12.24 8.34
N VAL A 252 12.86 12.47 9.64
CA VAL A 252 11.99 13.51 10.16
C VAL A 252 12.82 14.54 10.94
N GLY A 253 12.91 15.77 10.41
CA GLY A 253 13.45 16.95 11.08
C GLY A 253 12.37 17.57 11.95
N PHE A 254 12.61 17.67 13.25
CA PHE A 254 11.74 18.38 14.19
C PHE A 254 12.35 19.73 14.55
N VAL A 255 11.51 20.71 14.85
CA VAL A 255 11.94 22.00 15.40
C VAL A 255 12.84 21.78 16.62
N GLY A 256 13.95 22.51 16.70
CA GLY A 256 14.96 22.35 17.76
C GLY A 256 14.38 22.35 19.18
N MET A 257 14.77 21.34 19.95
CA MET A 257 14.39 21.17 21.37
C MET A 257 15.64 21.10 22.25
N LYS A 258 15.61 21.81 23.39
CA LYS A 258 16.75 21.88 24.30
C LYS A 258 16.82 20.71 25.28
N GLY A 259 15.65 20.18 25.68
CA GLY A 259 15.53 19.19 26.73
C GLY A 259 15.50 17.74 26.22
N LYS A 260 16.25 16.82 26.85
CA LYS A 260 16.15 15.38 26.59
C LYS A 260 14.73 14.83 26.79
N GLY A 261 14.01 15.34 27.81
CA GLY A 261 12.63 14.95 28.10
C GLY A 261 11.65 15.39 27.01
N GLU A 262 11.86 16.55 26.37
CA GLU A 262 11.05 17.01 25.25
C GLU A 262 11.21 16.10 24.04
N ARG A 263 12.45 15.76 23.69
CA ARG A 263 12.76 14.81 22.62
C ARG A 263 12.14 13.43 22.86
N ALA A 264 12.25 12.91 24.08
CA ALA A 264 11.64 11.65 24.46
C ALA A 264 10.11 11.68 24.31
N ARG A 265 9.45 12.79 24.72
CA ARG A 265 8.00 12.97 24.57
C ARG A 265 7.55 13.02 23.13
N VAL A 266 8.28 13.71 22.25
CA VAL A 266 7.98 13.76 20.79
C VAL A 266 8.15 12.38 20.18
N LEU A 267 9.24 11.68 20.47
CA LEU A 267 9.49 10.32 19.97
C LEU A 267 8.40 9.34 20.41
N ALA A 268 8.01 9.38 21.69
CA ALA A 268 6.93 8.54 22.21
C ALA A 268 5.58 8.85 21.54
N THR A 269 5.30 10.13 21.25
CA THR A 269 4.07 10.54 20.54
C THR A 269 4.06 10.01 19.12
N LEU A 270 5.20 10.11 18.41
CA LEU A 270 5.36 9.58 17.06
C LEU A 270 5.18 8.05 17.05
N ALA A 271 5.88 7.34 17.94
CA ALA A 271 5.78 5.89 18.05
C ALA A 271 4.34 5.42 18.34
N LYS A 272 3.63 6.10 19.25
CA LYS A 272 2.22 5.82 19.55
C LYS A 272 1.31 6.08 18.34
N ALA A 273 1.54 7.16 17.59
CA ALA A 273 0.75 7.47 16.40
C ALA A 273 1.03 6.47 15.27
N LEU A 274 2.28 6.08 15.06
CA LEU A 274 2.65 5.06 14.08
C LEU A 274 2.06 3.70 14.43
N ALA A 275 2.14 3.26 15.69
CA ALA A 275 1.53 1.99 16.13
C ALA A 275 0.03 1.93 15.84
N ARG A 276 -0.67 3.07 15.92
CA ARG A 276 -2.09 3.17 15.59
C ARG A 276 -2.37 3.19 14.08
N HIS A 277 -1.62 3.97 13.31
CA HIS A 277 -1.92 4.26 11.91
C HIS A 277 -1.13 3.40 10.92
N VAL A 278 0.10 3.03 11.27
CA VAL A 278 1.06 2.36 10.38
C VAL A 278 1.91 1.38 11.18
N PRO A 279 1.32 0.30 11.72
CA PRO A 279 2.01 -0.60 12.67
C PRO A 279 3.23 -1.30 12.06
N ASP A 280 3.37 -1.32 10.73
CA ASP A 280 4.51 -1.86 10.01
C ASP A 280 5.64 -0.83 9.79
N CYS A 281 5.52 0.39 10.32
CA CYS A 281 6.56 1.41 10.33
C CYS A 281 7.37 1.34 11.63
N GLN A 282 8.68 1.14 11.50
CA GLN A 282 9.59 1.06 12.65
C GLN A 282 10.21 2.43 12.92
N VAL A 283 10.29 2.80 14.20
CA VAL A 283 11.01 3.99 14.68
C VAL A 283 12.40 3.54 15.12
N LEU A 284 13.44 4.01 14.42
CA LEU A 284 14.84 3.66 14.71
C LEU A 284 15.45 4.59 15.78
N GLY A 285 14.88 5.78 15.98
CA GLY A 285 15.29 6.72 17.00
C GLY A 285 15.91 8.01 16.47
N TRP A 286 16.55 8.76 17.35
CA TRP A 286 17.23 10.00 17.01
C TRP A 286 18.63 9.74 16.43
N THR A 287 18.93 10.37 15.30
CA THR A 287 20.28 10.41 14.73
C THR A 287 21.21 11.34 15.52
N ARG A 288 22.50 11.25 15.27
CA ARG A 288 23.50 12.20 15.79
C ARG A 288 23.26 13.63 15.28
N LEU A 289 22.65 13.77 14.11
CA LEU A 289 22.31 15.08 13.54
C LEU A 289 21.01 15.68 14.09
N GLY A 290 20.30 14.95 14.94
CA GLY A 290 19.09 15.46 15.60
C GLY A 290 17.79 15.25 14.79
N HIS A 291 17.79 14.34 13.83
CA HIS A 291 16.59 13.89 13.12
C HIS A 291 16.09 12.56 13.68
N VAL A 292 14.83 12.22 13.41
CA VAL A 292 14.28 10.89 13.73
C VAL A 292 14.27 10.04 12.48
N GLU A 293 14.80 8.82 12.59
CA GLU A 293 14.79 7.83 11.52
C GLU A 293 13.62 6.88 11.66
N LEU A 294 12.95 6.65 10.54
CA LEU A 294 11.88 5.67 10.38
C LEU A 294 12.18 4.76 9.20
N VAL A 295 11.66 3.53 9.25
CA VAL A 295 11.68 2.63 8.09
C VAL A 295 10.37 1.88 7.99
N ARG A 296 9.82 1.81 6.77
CA ARG A 296 8.64 1.01 6.45
C ARG A 296 8.90 0.17 5.21
N LYS A 297 8.66 -1.14 5.32
CA LYS A 297 8.81 -2.04 4.17
C LYS A 297 7.82 -1.65 3.08
N ARG A 298 8.31 -1.52 1.85
CA ARG A 298 7.45 -1.23 0.71
C ARG A 298 6.65 -2.46 0.30
N LYS A 299 5.34 -2.34 0.32
CA LYS A 299 4.38 -3.38 -0.10
C LYS A 299 3.66 -3.02 -1.41
N ALA A 300 3.43 -1.73 -1.62
CA ALA A 300 2.73 -1.18 -2.79
C ALA A 300 3.34 0.16 -3.20
N PRO A 301 3.02 0.70 -4.39
CA PRO A 301 3.38 2.06 -4.77
C PRO A 301 2.81 3.10 -3.80
N SER A 302 3.48 4.25 -3.69
CA SER A 302 2.88 5.42 -3.04
C SER A 302 1.68 5.91 -3.84
N LEU A 303 0.82 6.73 -3.23
CA LEU A 303 -0.32 7.33 -3.92
C LEU A 303 0.13 8.14 -5.14
N ALA A 304 1.16 8.97 -4.99
CA ALA A 304 1.69 9.78 -6.09
C ALA A 304 2.19 8.93 -7.27
N GLU A 305 2.88 7.81 -6.99
CA GLU A 305 3.33 6.87 -8.03
C GLU A 305 2.15 6.15 -8.69
N SER A 306 1.11 5.80 -7.93
CA SER A 306 -0.09 5.18 -8.47
C SER A 306 -0.82 6.11 -9.43
N ILE A 307 -0.94 7.40 -9.07
CA ILE A 307 -1.54 8.44 -9.92
C ILE A 307 -0.66 8.69 -11.16
N ALA A 308 0.65 8.80 -11.00
CA ALA A 308 1.56 9.01 -12.14
C ALA A 308 1.48 7.84 -13.14
N ALA A 309 1.47 6.58 -12.64
CA ALA A 309 1.32 5.39 -13.47
C ALA A 309 -0.06 5.31 -14.18
N ALA A 310 -1.08 5.93 -13.60
CA ALA A 310 -2.41 6.00 -14.22
C ALA A 310 -2.50 7.05 -15.34
N ARG A 311 -1.56 8.00 -15.43
CA ARG A 311 -1.55 9.07 -16.46
C ARG A 311 -0.71 8.75 -17.69
N HIS A 312 0.07 7.69 -17.65
CA HIS A 312 0.87 7.14 -18.77
C HIS A 312 0.29 5.84 -19.29
#